data_7b3d5ef331dfaff662962e21827a5ea2
#
_entry.id   7b3d5ef331dfaff662962e21827a5ea2
#
_cell.length_a   1.000
_cell.length_b   1.000
_cell.length_c   1.000
_cell.angle_alpha   90.00
_cell.angle_beta   90.00
_cell.angle_gamma   90.00
#
_symmetry.space_group_name_H-M   'P 1'
#
loop_
_entity.id
_entity.type
_entity.pdbx_description
1 polymer ?
#
loop_
_entity_poly.entity_id
_entity_poly.type
_entity_poly.pdbx_seq_one_letter_code
_entity_poly.pdbx_strand_id
1 'polypeptide(L)'
;LKATTVLAMLNWLGVKPSYSRPRVSDDNAYAESLFRTAKYRPEFPAKGFSDLQAARTWASGFVHWYNVDHRHSGIRYVSPAQRHDGHDNTILAARHALYTKARSLNPARWSGKTRNWSPVGPVTLNPERDSIISEHLSGKPIQQLAA
;
A
#
# COMPACT_ATOMS: atom_id res chain seq x y z
N LEU A 1 -14.82 13.46 12.57
CA LEU A 1 -15.55 12.52 13.44
C LEU A 1 -14.86 12.44 14.82
N LYS A 2 -15.09 13.45 15.68
CA LYS A 2 -14.58 13.47 17.07
C LYS A 2 -15.73 13.58 18.08
N ALA A 3 -16.93 13.09 17.72
CA ALA A 3 -18.07 13.09 18.62
C ALA A 3 -17.77 12.16 19.81
N THR A 4 -18.03 12.62 21.01
CA THR A 4 -17.74 11.90 22.26
C THR A 4 -18.40 10.51 22.30
N THR A 5 -19.61 10.40 21.77
CA THR A 5 -20.35 9.13 21.66
C THR A 5 -19.65 8.12 20.74
N VAL A 6 -19.10 8.57 19.61
CA VAL A 6 -18.34 7.69 18.69
C VAL A 6 -17.05 7.24 19.33
N LEU A 7 -16.33 8.12 20.02
CA LEU A 7 -15.10 7.76 20.73
C LEU A 7 -15.37 6.77 21.87
N ALA A 8 -16.44 6.95 22.63
CA ALA A 8 -16.84 6.02 23.68
C ALA A 8 -17.19 4.63 23.11
N MET A 9 -17.91 4.58 21.99
CA MET A 9 -18.22 3.33 21.31
C MET A 9 -16.96 2.61 20.79
N LEU A 10 -16.04 3.33 20.16
CA LEU A 10 -14.78 2.76 19.69
C LEU A 10 -13.94 2.22 20.84
N ASN A 11 -13.85 2.96 21.93
CA ASN A 11 -13.15 2.52 23.14
C ASN A 11 -13.78 1.25 23.74
N TRP A 12 -15.11 1.19 23.80
CA TRP A 12 -15.82 0.00 24.26
C TRP A 12 -15.58 -1.23 23.39
N LEU A 13 -15.44 -1.03 22.06
CA LEU A 13 -15.10 -2.08 21.10
C LEU A 13 -13.60 -2.43 21.06
N GLY A 14 -12.77 -1.82 21.90
CA GLY A 14 -11.32 -2.02 21.88
C GLY A 14 -10.62 -1.45 20.66
N VAL A 15 -11.28 -0.56 19.90
CA VAL A 15 -10.74 0.06 18.68
C VAL A 15 -10.02 1.36 19.02
N LYS A 16 -8.72 1.40 18.82
CA LYS A 16 -7.91 2.63 18.96
C LYS A 16 -8.07 3.49 17.69
N PRO A 17 -8.67 4.70 17.80
CA PRO A 17 -8.80 5.59 16.65
C PRO A 17 -7.44 6.18 16.26
N SER A 18 -7.16 6.23 14.95
CA SER A 18 -6.00 6.91 14.38
C SER A 18 -6.47 8.07 13.51
N TYR A 19 -5.86 9.23 13.69
CA TYR A 19 -6.21 10.45 12.98
C TYR A 19 -5.00 11.01 12.24
N SER A 20 -5.25 11.59 11.07
CA SER A 20 -4.25 12.41 10.39
C SER A 20 -3.88 13.62 11.26
N ARG A 21 -2.61 14.00 11.22
CA ARG A 21 -2.13 15.19 11.90
C ARG A 21 -2.76 16.46 11.30
N PRO A 22 -3.03 17.48 12.08
CA PRO A 22 -3.54 18.74 11.53
C PRO A 22 -2.59 19.30 10.47
N ARG A 23 -3.13 19.65 9.30
CA ARG A 23 -2.41 20.23 8.16
C ARG A 23 -1.32 19.35 7.52
N VAL A 24 -1.38 18.04 7.73
CA VAL A 24 -0.48 17.07 7.07
C VAL A 24 -1.32 16.21 6.12
N SER A 25 -1.27 16.52 4.83
CA SER A 25 -2.02 15.80 3.79
C SER A 25 -1.50 14.39 3.57
N ASP A 26 -0.20 14.17 3.74
CA ASP A 26 0.46 12.88 3.46
C ASP A 26 0.01 11.75 4.39
N ASP A 27 -0.55 12.08 5.55
CA ASP A 27 -1.09 11.09 6.49
C ASP A 27 -2.32 10.35 5.92
N ASN A 28 -2.92 10.84 4.83
CA ASN A 28 -4.08 10.22 4.17
C ASN A 28 -3.78 9.73 2.74
N ALA A 29 -2.51 9.72 2.34
CA ALA A 29 -2.09 9.44 0.97
C ALA A 29 -2.60 8.09 0.43
N TYR A 30 -2.69 7.06 1.27
CA TYR A 30 -3.21 5.75 0.86
C TYR A 30 -4.70 5.79 0.51
N ALA A 31 -5.52 6.45 1.32
CA ALA A 31 -6.95 6.60 1.04
C ALA A 31 -7.18 7.46 -0.21
N GLU A 32 -6.43 8.55 -0.36
CA GLU A 32 -6.50 9.41 -1.54
C GLU A 32 -6.11 8.67 -2.82
N SER A 33 -5.05 7.85 -2.78
CA SER A 33 -4.62 6.99 -3.88
C SER A 33 -5.70 5.97 -4.25
N LEU A 34 -6.35 5.35 -3.26
CA LEU A 34 -7.45 4.41 -3.48
C LEU A 34 -8.65 5.10 -4.14
N PHE A 35 -9.09 6.25 -3.60
CA PHE A 35 -10.19 7.02 -4.18
C PHE A 35 -9.88 7.52 -5.59
N ARG A 36 -8.64 7.93 -5.84
CA ARG A 36 -8.20 8.28 -7.19
C ARG A 36 -8.33 7.07 -8.11
N THR A 37 -7.81 5.92 -7.72
CA THR A 37 -7.94 4.68 -8.51
C THR A 37 -9.40 4.35 -8.81
N ALA A 38 -10.29 4.46 -7.83
CA ALA A 38 -11.72 4.24 -8.01
C ALA A 38 -12.35 5.21 -9.01
N LYS A 39 -12.08 6.51 -8.88
CA LYS A 39 -12.65 7.56 -9.75
C LYS A 39 -12.17 7.49 -11.20
N TYR A 40 -10.96 6.98 -11.44
CA TYR A 40 -10.40 6.87 -12.79
C TYR A 40 -10.67 5.51 -13.45
N ARG A 41 -11.48 4.67 -12.82
CA ARG A 41 -11.97 3.45 -13.49
C ARG A 41 -12.92 3.81 -14.63
N PRO A 42 -12.80 3.16 -15.80
CA PRO A 42 -13.69 3.43 -16.93
C PRO A 42 -15.18 3.27 -16.60
N GLU A 43 -15.48 2.34 -15.68
CA GLU A 43 -16.85 2.02 -15.26
C GLU A 43 -17.40 2.95 -14.19
N PHE A 44 -16.59 3.91 -13.68
CA PHE A 44 -17.06 4.90 -12.71
C PHE A 44 -17.99 5.90 -13.39
N PRO A 45 -19.24 6.07 -12.94
CA PRO A 45 -20.19 6.91 -13.63
C PRO A 45 -19.88 8.40 -13.48
N ALA A 46 -19.58 9.09 -14.59
CA ALA A 46 -19.21 10.52 -14.59
C ALA A 46 -20.33 11.43 -14.03
N LYS A 47 -21.58 11.00 -14.13
CA LYS A 47 -22.76 11.76 -13.63
C LYS A 47 -23.23 11.32 -12.25
N GLY A 48 -22.48 10.41 -11.60
CA GLY A 48 -22.88 9.79 -10.33
C GLY A 48 -23.75 8.55 -10.53
N PHE A 49 -24.10 7.89 -9.43
CA PHE A 49 -24.93 6.68 -9.43
C PHE A 49 -26.41 7.05 -9.45
N SER A 50 -27.23 6.23 -10.13
CA SER A 50 -28.69 6.42 -10.19
C SER A 50 -29.35 6.29 -8.82
N ASP A 51 -28.84 5.36 -8.02
CA ASP A 51 -29.38 5.02 -6.70
C ASP A 51 -28.31 4.32 -5.84
N LEU A 52 -28.67 4.04 -4.58
CA LEU A 52 -27.78 3.38 -3.62
C LEU A 52 -27.42 1.95 -4.05
N GLN A 53 -28.33 1.25 -4.70
CA GLN A 53 -28.09 -0.14 -5.12
C GLN A 53 -27.06 -0.18 -6.26
N ALA A 54 -27.18 0.72 -7.24
CA ALA A 54 -26.18 0.87 -8.30
C ALA A 54 -24.79 1.20 -7.73
N ALA A 55 -24.73 2.10 -6.75
CA ALA A 55 -23.47 2.42 -6.07
C ALA A 55 -22.85 1.21 -5.34
N ARG A 56 -23.66 0.43 -4.64
CA ARG A 56 -23.21 -0.80 -3.93
C ARG A 56 -22.72 -1.86 -4.90
N THR A 57 -23.44 -2.10 -5.99
CA THR A 57 -23.05 -3.06 -7.03
C THR A 57 -21.72 -2.68 -7.64
N TRP A 58 -21.57 -1.41 -8.02
CA TRP A 58 -20.31 -0.91 -8.55
C TRP A 58 -19.15 -1.04 -7.52
N ALA A 59 -19.38 -0.64 -6.27
CA ALA A 59 -18.37 -0.73 -5.20
C ALA A 59 -17.92 -2.17 -4.95
N SER A 60 -18.86 -3.13 -4.95
CA SER A 60 -18.54 -4.55 -4.82
C SER A 60 -17.66 -5.04 -5.97
N GLY A 61 -17.99 -4.69 -7.20
CA GLY A 61 -17.17 -5.01 -8.38
C GLY A 61 -15.77 -4.36 -8.30
N PHE A 62 -15.71 -3.09 -7.89
CA PHE A 62 -14.44 -2.39 -7.71
C PHE A 62 -13.57 -3.05 -6.64
N VAL A 63 -14.12 -3.40 -5.49
CA VAL A 63 -13.40 -4.07 -4.40
C VAL A 63 -12.86 -5.43 -4.86
N HIS A 64 -13.66 -6.20 -5.57
CA HIS A 64 -13.22 -7.48 -6.13
C HIS A 64 -12.06 -7.28 -7.11
N TRP A 65 -12.24 -6.40 -8.11
CA TRP A 65 -11.19 -6.09 -9.08
C TRP A 65 -9.90 -5.59 -8.40
N TYR A 66 -10.02 -4.67 -7.44
CA TYR A 66 -8.86 -4.10 -6.75
C TYR A 66 -8.07 -5.15 -5.98
N ASN A 67 -8.76 -6.05 -5.30
CA ASN A 67 -8.11 -7.07 -4.48
C ASN A 67 -7.57 -8.25 -5.30
N VAL A 68 -8.24 -8.64 -6.38
CA VAL A 68 -7.91 -9.88 -7.11
C VAL A 68 -7.12 -9.61 -8.39
N ASP A 69 -7.57 -8.64 -9.20
CA ASP A 69 -7.04 -8.43 -10.56
C ASP A 69 -5.99 -7.33 -10.64
N HIS A 70 -6.18 -6.25 -9.84
CA HIS A 70 -5.31 -5.08 -9.91
C HIS A 70 -3.88 -5.39 -9.45
N ARG A 71 -2.91 -5.11 -10.32
CA ARG A 71 -1.48 -5.31 -10.05
C ARG A 71 -0.87 -4.04 -9.45
N HIS A 72 -0.73 -4.03 -8.13
CA HIS A 72 -0.34 -2.83 -7.38
C HIS A 72 1.17 -2.59 -7.44
N SER A 73 1.60 -1.44 -7.96
CA SER A 73 3.04 -1.12 -8.10
C SER A 73 3.77 -1.06 -6.75
N GLY A 74 3.11 -0.56 -5.71
CA GLY A 74 3.65 -0.47 -4.34
C GLY A 74 4.00 -1.83 -3.71
N ILE A 75 3.36 -2.90 -4.16
CA ILE A 75 3.64 -4.29 -3.73
C ILE A 75 4.25 -5.14 -4.85
N ARG A 76 5.03 -4.53 -5.73
CA ARG A 76 5.77 -5.21 -6.82
C ARG A 76 4.89 -5.89 -7.86
N TYR A 77 3.72 -5.30 -8.18
CA TYR A 77 2.79 -5.79 -9.20
C TYR A 77 2.22 -7.19 -8.92
N VAL A 78 2.04 -7.55 -7.68
CA VAL A 78 1.11 -8.60 -7.25
C VAL A 78 -0.24 -7.98 -6.91
N SER A 79 -1.30 -8.78 -6.81
CA SER A 79 -2.57 -8.29 -6.30
C SER A 79 -2.58 -8.27 -4.77
N PRO A 80 -3.42 -7.43 -4.13
CA PRO A 80 -3.59 -7.44 -2.68
C PRO A 80 -3.92 -8.83 -2.12
N ALA A 81 -4.81 -9.60 -2.78
CA ALA A 81 -5.15 -10.96 -2.39
C ALA A 81 -3.90 -11.88 -2.43
N GLN A 82 -3.14 -11.86 -3.52
CA GLN A 82 -1.92 -12.67 -3.62
C GLN A 82 -0.92 -12.37 -2.50
N ARG A 83 -0.83 -11.10 -2.09
CA ARG A 83 0.04 -10.72 -0.98
C ARG A 83 -0.54 -11.15 0.37
N HIS A 84 -1.84 -10.99 0.58
CA HIS A 84 -2.52 -11.38 1.82
C HIS A 84 -2.38 -12.89 2.07
N ASP A 85 -2.51 -13.67 1.01
CA ASP A 85 -2.40 -15.13 1.06
C ASP A 85 -0.94 -15.65 1.06
N GLY A 86 0.06 -14.74 1.03
CA GLY A 86 1.49 -15.08 1.03
C GLY A 86 2.02 -15.63 -0.29
N HIS A 87 1.23 -15.62 -1.36
CA HIS A 87 1.62 -16.08 -2.69
C HIS A 87 2.63 -15.15 -3.38
N ASP A 88 2.74 -13.90 -2.92
CA ASP A 88 3.67 -12.91 -3.46
C ASP A 88 5.12 -13.39 -3.43
N ASN A 89 5.55 -14.08 -2.38
CA ASN A 89 6.91 -14.58 -2.26
C ASN A 89 7.31 -15.47 -3.43
N THR A 90 6.48 -16.45 -3.77
CA THR A 90 6.71 -17.37 -4.89
C THR A 90 6.68 -16.64 -6.23
N ILE A 91 5.72 -15.75 -6.41
CA ILE A 91 5.56 -14.97 -7.65
C ILE A 91 6.78 -14.06 -7.87
N LEU A 92 7.23 -13.37 -6.84
CA LEU A 92 8.36 -12.45 -6.93
C LEU A 92 9.69 -13.19 -7.12
N ALA A 93 9.89 -14.33 -6.47
CA ALA A 93 11.05 -15.19 -6.70
C ALA A 93 11.11 -15.69 -8.15
N ALA A 94 9.99 -16.15 -8.71
CA ALA A 94 9.91 -16.57 -10.11
C ALA A 94 10.23 -15.42 -11.08
N ARG A 95 9.71 -14.21 -10.81
CA ARG A 95 10.05 -13.02 -11.62
C ARG A 95 11.53 -12.66 -11.52
N HIS A 96 12.11 -12.72 -10.32
CA HIS A 96 13.55 -12.48 -10.14
C HIS A 96 14.40 -13.44 -10.97
N ALA A 97 14.10 -14.74 -10.89
CA ALA A 97 14.79 -15.77 -11.66
C ALA A 97 14.65 -15.55 -13.16
N LEU A 98 13.44 -15.22 -13.65
CA LEU A 98 13.19 -14.93 -15.05
C LEU A 98 14.03 -13.74 -15.56
N TYR A 99 14.03 -12.63 -14.83
CA TYR A 99 14.79 -11.44 -15.22
C TYR A 99 16.29 -11.67 -15.15
N THR A 100 16.78 -12.40 -14.17
CA THR A 100 18.20 -12.78 -14.05
C THR A 100 18.64 -13.65 -15.23
N LYS A 101 17.83 -14.67 -15.57
CA LYS A 101 18.07 -15.51 -16.75
C LYS A 101 18.06 -14.71 -18.06
N ALA A 102 17.06 -13.85 -18.25
CA ALA A 102 16.96 -13.01 -19.45
C ALA A 102 18.18 -12.08 -19.60
N ARG A 103 18.68 -11.53 -18.49
CA ARG A 103 19.89 -10.69 -18.49
C ARG A 103 21.15 -11.51 -18.82
N SER A 104 21.29 -12.71 -18.28
CA SER A 104 22.46 -13.56 -18.57
C SER A 104 22.53 -13.98 -20.05
N LEU A 105 21.36 -14.22 -20.68
CA LEU A 105 21.27 -14.57 -22.08
C LEU A 105 21.55 -13.39 -23.03
N ASN A 106 21.19 -12.18 -22.64
CA ASN A 106 21.32 -10.99 -23.48
C ASN A 106 21.84 -9.78 -22.69
N PRO A 107 23.08 -9.82 -22.18
CA PRO A 107 23.59 -8.78 -21.26
C PRO A 107 23.64 -7.39 -21.91
N ALA A 108 23.89 -7.30 -23.22
CA ALA A 108 23.96 -6.04 -23.95
C ALA A 108 22.61 -5.24 -23.98
N ARG A 109 21.49 -5.88 -23.69
CA ARG A 109 20.17 -5.21 -23.59
C ARG A 109 19.95 -4.48 -22.26
N TRP A 110 20.87 -4.60 -21.31
CA TRP A 110 20.69 -4.12 -19.94
C TRP A 110 21.78 -3.11 -19.60
N SER A 111 21.40 -1.86 -19.42
CA SER A 111 22.31 -0.78 -18.99
C SER A 111 22.62 -0.78 -17.49
N GLY A 112 21.93 -1.58 -16.72
CA GLY A 112 22.07 -1.59 -15.26
C GLY A 112 21.54 -2.86 -14.60
N LYS A 113 21.21 -2.78 -13.33
CA LYS A 113 20.63 -3.89 -12.55
C LYS A 113 19.18 -4.18 -13.02
N THR A 114 18.73 -5.42 -12.83
CA THR A 114 17.33 -5.77 -13.02
C THR A 114 16.45 -5.08 -11.95
N ARG A 115 15.13 -5.01 -12.21
CA ARG A 115 14.18 -4.50 -11.22
C ARG A 115 14.29 -5.28 -9.90
N ASN A 116 14.18 -4.57 -8.79
CA ASN A 116 14.10 -5.20 -7.47
C ASN A 116 12.74 -5.90 -7.30
N TRP A 117 12.77 -7.22 -7.20
CA TRP A 117 11.61 -8.08 -6.97
C TRP A 117 11.53 -8.60 -5.52
N SER A 118 12.33 -8.08 -4.59
CA SER A 118 12.22 -8.45 -3.17
C SER A 118 10.85 -8.09 -2.62
N PRO A 119 10.22 -8.93 -1.81
CA PRO A 119 8.98 -8.62 -1.14
C PRO A 119 9.07 -7.31 -0.36
N VAL A 120 7.98 -6.55 -0.34
CA VAL A 120 7.89 -5.33 0.49
C VAL A 120 7.57 -5.75 1.92
N GLY A 121 8.28 -5.23 2.90
CA GLY A 121 8.02 -5.47 4.32
C GLY A 121 6.65 -4.93 4.80
N PRO A 122 6.33 -5.08 6.08
CA PRO A 122 5.15 -4.47 6.67
C PRO A 122 5.14 -2.96 6.44
N VAL A 123 3.97 -2.41 6.12
CA VAL A 123 3.73 -0.98 5.97
C VAL A 123 2.73 -0.55 7.01
N THR A 124 3.10 0.39 7.87
CA THR A 124 2.22 0.97 8.88
C THR A 124 1.52 2.20 8.32
N LEU A 125 0.23 2.32 8.61
CA LEU A 125 -0.53 3.55 8.38
C LEU A 125 -0.28 4.50 9.56
N ASN A 126 0.11 5.74 9.26
CA ASN A 126 0.36 6.77 10.28
C ASN A 126 1.28 6.29 11.42
N PRO A 127 2.52 5.87 11.14
CA PRO A 127 3.45 5.41 12.18
C PRO A 127 3.70 6.54 13.18
N GLU A 128 3.80 6.19 14.46
CA GLU A 128 4.17 7.16 15.49
C GLU A 128 5.59 7.67 15.24
N ARG A 129 5.81 8.98 15.41
CA ARG A 129 7.09 9.63 15.11
C ARG A 129 8.26 9.02 15.89
N ASP A 130 7.99 8.58 17.12
CA ASP A 130 9.01 8.03 18.02
C ASP A 130 9.48 6.64 17.58
N SER A 131 8.65 5.85 16.88
CA SER A 131 9.05 4.56 16.31
C SER A 131 10.03 4.74 15.13
N ILE A 132 9.85 5.79 14.32
CA ILE A 132 10.76 6.11 13.20
C ILE A 132 12.11 6.60 13.72
N ILE A 133 12.12 7.38 14.79
CA ILE A 133 13.35 7.88 15.42
C ILE A 133 14.13 6.74 16.06
N SER A 134 13.47 5.80 16.74
CA SER A 134 14.13 4.65 17.36
C SER A 134 14.71 3.67 16.33
N GLU A 135 14.05 3.45 15.20
CA GLU A 135 14.60 2.64 14.11
C GLU A 135 15.82 3.31 13.43
N HIS A 136 15.81 4.64 13.28
CA HIS A 136 16.96 5.38 12.72
C HIS A 136 18.13 5.42 13.68
N LEU A 137 17.89 5.46 14.99
CA LEU A 137 18.94 5.48 16.02
C LEU A 137 19.54 4.09 16.30
N SER A 138 18.76 3.02 16.14
CA SER A 138 19.25 1.64 16.31
C SER A 138 20.08 1.13 15.12
N GLY A 139 20.06 1.83 14.00
CA GLY A 139 20.79 1.46 12.77
C GLY A 139 22.11 2.21 12.54
N LYS A 140 22.53 3.14 13.42
CA LYS A 140 23.82 3.84 13.29
C LYS A 140 24.71 3.58 14.51
N PRO A 141 25.92 3.02 14.34
CA PRO A 141 26.90 2.99 15.41
C PRO A 141 27.24 4.43 15.81
N ILE A 142 27.16 4.70 17.12
CA ILE A 142 27.55 5.96 17.72
C ILE A 142 29.08 6.04 17.62
N GLN A 143 29.61 6.47 16.49
CA GLN A 143 30.96 6.96 16.35
C GLN A 143 30.95 8.22 15.50
N GLN A 144 31.35 9.31 16.11
CA GLN A 144 31.53 10.67 15.59
C GLN A 144 30.42 11.68 15.93
N LEU A 145 30.39 12.07 17.22
CA LEU A 145 30.07 13.42 17.65
C LEU A 145 30.96 13.75 18.84
N ALA A 146 32.26 13.91 18.57
CA ALA A 146 33.22 14.55 19.42
C ALA A 146 34.34 15.11 18.50
N ALA A 147 34.14 16.32 18.04
CA ALA A 147 35.16 17.32 17.67
C ALA A 147 34.45 18.64 17.38
#